data_fdef0b27626d32bbf158d7cbb2e1571b
#
_entry.id   fdef0b27626d32bbf158d7cbb2e1571b
#
_cell.length_a   1.000
_cell.length_b   1.000
_cell.length_c   1.000
_cell.angle_alpha   90.00
_cell.angle_beta   90.00
_cell.angle_gamma   90.00
#
_symmetry.space_group_name_H-M   'P 1'
#
loop_
_entity.id
_entity.type
_entity.pdbx_description
1 polymer ?
#
loop_
_entity_poly.entity_id
_entity_poly.type
_entity_poly.pdbx_seq_one_letter_code
_entity_poly.pdbx_strand_id
1 'polypeptide(L)'
;MKQKKQSKSYSAPALEKGLDILELLSNSAEGLSQAEIAGKLNKSVNEIYRMITTLRNREYVDFDSEKEVYRLSFKILNMTAKFEPFKTLTTRAIPVMKEITTKANQSVHLAIYTRGKILIIAQEDSPSSFNYHVSVGASFDLLETSSGRVILTFQDEKERKRRLERRKFYSQLEATSKISVSELKKIEKLFSKNTMKKIEKNKYELVKSLQIKGVTNISVPIFDYTNNAIAALTIPFVDRIITQGELSLYKVKKLLIYSAELLSSEMGYKN
;
A
#
# COMPACT_ATOMS: atom_id res chain seq x y z
N MET A 1 -24.16 -9.72 -34.95
CA MET A 1 -22.86 -9.22 -34.50
C MET A 1 -23.04 -7.80 -33.94
N LYS A 2 -23.06 -7.65 -32.62
CA LYS A 2 -23.13 -6.32 -31.96
C LYS A 2 -21.70 -5.82 -31.73
N GLN A 3 -21.30 -4.78 -32.45
CA GLN A 3 -20.05 -4.08 -32.22
C GLN A 3 -20.04 -3.50 -30.79
N LYS A 4 -19.09 -3.96 -29.96
CA LYS A 4 -18.76 -3.31 -28.70
C LYS A 4 -18.28 -1.91 -28.99
N LYS A 5 -19.08 -0.89 -28.61
CA LYS A 5 -18.62 0.50 -28.53
C LYS A 5 -17.41 0.55 -27.60
N GLN A 6 -16.22 0.73 -28.16
CA GLN A 6 -15.05 1.17 -27.41
C GLN A 6 -15.41 2.51 -26.76
N SER A 7 -15.42 2.58 -25.44
CA SER A 7 -15.50 3.85 -24.73
C SER A 7 -14.30 4.69 -25.14
N LYS A 8 -14.54 5.83 -25.80
CA LYS A 8 -13.51 6.82 -26.05
C LYS A 8 -12.95 7.24 -24.68
N SER A 9 -11.72 6.80 -24.38
CA SER A 9 -10.96 7.33 -23.24
C SER A 9 -10.71 8.81 -23.54
N TYR A 10 -11.32 9.71 -22.78
CA TYR A 10 -10.97 11.12 -22.80
C TYR A 10 -9.59 11.23 -22.14
N SER A 11 -8.57 11.39 -22.97
CA SER A 11 -7.20 11.64 -22.54
C SER A 11 -6.91 13.13 -22.55
N ALA A 12 -6.12 13.60 -21.58
CA ALA A 12 -5.55 14.94 -21.52
C ALA A 12 -4.03 14.84 -21.62
N PRO A 13 -3.45 14.75 -22.82
CA PRO A 13 -2.04 14.36 -23.01
C PRO A 13 -1.04 15.25 -22.28
N ALA A 14 -1.35 16.54 -22.10
CA ALA A 14 -0.48 17.45 -21.34
C ALA A 14 -0.47 17.11 -19.85
N LEU A 15 -1.63 16.74 -19.28
CA LEU A 15 -1.73 16.34 -17.88
C LEU A 15 -1.03 14.99 -17.65
N GLU A 16 -1.23 14.01 -18.54
CA GLU A 16 -0.56 12.72 -18.47
C GLU A 16 0.97 12.89 -18.43
N LYS A 17 1.53 13.67 -19.36
CA LYS A 17 2.96 13.97 -19.37
C LYS A 17 3.44 14.64 -18.08
N GLY A 18 2.65 15.54 -17.51
CA GLY A 18 2.96 16.18 -16.23
C GLY A 18 3.00 15.17 -15.07
N LEU A 19 2.06 14.23 -15.04
CA LEU A 19 2.04 13.15 -14.06
C LEU A 19 3.21 12.17 -14.26
N ASP A 20 3.50 11.78 -15.50
CA ASP A 20 4.66 10.93 -15.84
C ASP A 20 5.98 11.54 -15.33
N ILE A 21 6.15 12.87 -15.46
CA ILE A 21 7.33 13.57 -14.94
C ILE A 21 7.41 13.47 -13.41
N LEU A 22 6.30 13.70 -12.69
CA LEU A 22 6.28 13.61 -11.24
C LEU A 22 6.60 12.17 -10.77
N GLU A 23 6.01 11.17 -11.41
CA GLU A 23 6.27 9.76 -11.12
C GLU A 23 7.73 9.37 -11.41
N LEU A 24 8.31 9.85 -12.51
CA LEU A 24 9.71 9.63 -12.85
C LEU A 24 10.65 10.25 -11.81
N LEU A 25 10.41 11.51 -11.42
CA LEU A 25 11.22 12.23 -10.44
C LEU A 25 11.10 11.63 -9.03
N SER A 26 9.98 10.99 -8.70
CA SER A 26 9.83 10.31 -7.40
C SER A 26 10.79 9.14 -7.19
N ASN A 27 11.32 8.59 -8.28
CA ASN A 27 12.29 7.49 -8.27
C ASN A 27 13.75 7.97 -8.43
N SER A 28 13.99 9.29 -8.39
CA SER A 28 15.33 9.86 -8.58
C SER A 28 15.71 10.79 -7.42
N ALA A 29 16.47 10.27 -6.47
CA ALA A 29 16.93 11.06 -5.31
C ALA A 29 17.84 12.24 -5.71
N GLU A 30 18.68 12.06 -6.72
CA GLU A 30 19.62 13.09 -7.20
C GLU A 30 18.96 14.10 -8.16
N GLY A 31 17.74 13.85 -8.59
CA GLY A 31 17.08 14.62 -9.62
C GLY A 31 17.48 14.17 -11.03
N LEU A 32 16.88 14.81 -12.03
CA LEU A 32 17.17 14.55 -13.44
C LEU A 32 17.21 15.87 -14.22
N SER A 33 18.13 15.95 -15.19
CA SER A 33 18.15 17.02 -16.16
C SER A 33 16.95 16.93 -17.11
N GLN A 34 16.63 18.02 -17.78
CA GLN A 34 15.56 18.05 -18.77
C GLN A 34 15.75 17.03 -19.91
N ALA A 35 16.99 16.85 -20.35
CA ALA A 35 17.34 15.90 -21.40
C ALA A 35 17.13 14.43 -20.93
N GLU A 36 17.52 14.10 -19.70
CA GLU A 36 17.31 12.77 -19.12
C GLU A 36 15.82 12.46 -18.94
N ILE A 37 15.03 13.44 -18.48
CA ILE A 37 13.56 13.27 -18.36
C ILE A 37 12.96 13.00 -19.75
N ALA A 38 13.35 13.79 -20.76
CA ALA A 38 12.87 13.61 -22.12
C ALA A 38 13.23 12.24 -22.67
N GLY A 39 14.48 11.80 -22.50
CA GLY A 39 14.95 10.48 -22.93
C GLY A 39 14.21 9.32 -22.24
N LYS A 40 14.08 9.39 -20.91
CA LYS A 40 13.39 8.33 -20.13
C LYS A 40 11.91 8.20 -20.45
N LEU A 41 11.24 9.30 -20.80
CA LEU A 41 9.82 9.33 -21.16
C LEU A 41 9.57 9.16 -22.66
N ASN A 42 10.62 9.03 -23.49
CA ASN A 42 10.52 8.97 -24.97
C ASN A 42 9.74 10.17 -25.53
N LYS A 43 10.06 11.38 -25.06
CA LYS A 43 9.46 12.65 -25.48
C LYS A 43 10.52 13.61 -25.99
N SER A 44 10.10 14.63 -26.75
CA SER A 44 11.01 15.72 -27.15
C SER A 44 11.31 16.63 -25.96
N VAL A 45 12.50 17.24 -25.97
CA VAL A 45 12.92 18.20 -24.94
C VAL A 45 11.94 19.39 -24.85
N ASN A 46 11.42 19.86 -25.97
CA ASN A 46 10.44 20.96 -26.02
C ASN A 46 9.09 20.61 -25.37
N GLU A 47 8.63 19.37 -25.54
CA GLU A 47 7.40 18.88 -24.85
C GLU A 47 7.60 18.87 -23.35
N ILE A 48 8.74 18.33 -22.90
CA ILE A 48 9.07 18.26 -21.47
C ILE A 48 9.23 19.66 -20.89
N TYR A 49 9.89 20.58 -21.58
CA TYR A 49 10.09 21.95 -21.10
C TYR A 49 8.79 22.63 -20.67
N ARG A 50 7.77 22.56 -21.51
CA ARG A 50 6.45 23.18 -21.21
C ARG A 50 5.80 22.58 -19.98
N MET A 51 5.90 21.26 -19.80
CA MET A 51 5.30 20.56 -18.66
C MET A 51 6.08 20.86 -17.37
N ILE A 52 7.41 20.78 -17.41
CA ILE A 52 8.29 21.10 -16.27
C ILE A 52 8.10 22.55 -15.83
N THR A 53 8.05 23.49 -16.76
CA THR A 53 7.81 24.92 -16.46
C THR A 53 6.50 25.08 -15.70
N THR A 54 5.44 24.40 -16.14
CA THR A 54 4.14 24.44 -15.43
C THR A 54 4.24 23.84 -14.04
N LEU A 55 4.89 22.69 -13.88
CA LEU A 55 5.09 22.01 -12.60
C LEU A 55 5.93 22.86 -11.63
N ARG A 56 6.99 23.51 -12.14
CA ARG A 56 7.84 24.42 -11.37
C ARG A 56 7.05 25.67 -10.93
N ASN A 57 6.33 26.33 -11.83
CA ASN A 57 5.49 27.49 -11.51
C ASN A 57 4.38 27.16 -10.51
N ARG A 58 3.96 25.90 -10.49
CA ARG A 58 3.00 25.34 -9.53
C ARG A 58 3.68 24.76 -8.29
N GLU A 59 5.00 24.91 -8.14
CA GLU A 59 5.81 24.46 -7.00
C GLU A 59 5.77 22.93 -6.73
N TYR A 60 5.46 22.10 -7.73
CA TYR A 60 5.55 20.64 -7.64
C TYR A 60 6.97 20.14 -7.86
N VAL A 61 7.77 20.90 -8.56
CA VAL A 61 9.14 20.57 -8.95
C VAL A 61 10.03 21.76 -8.65
N ASP A 62 11.19 21.50 -8.04
CA ASP A 62 12.27 22.45 -7.82
C ASP A 62 13.37 22.27 -8.88
N PHE A 63 14.10 23.34 -9.18
CA PHE A 63 15.25 23.31 -10.07
C PHE A 63 16.53 23.67 -9.30
N ASP A 64 17.46 22.77 -9.29
CA ASP A 64 18.81 22.98 -8.76
C ASP A 64 19.68 23.55 -9.87
N SER A 65 20.03 24.83 -9.75
CA SER A 65 20.81 25.55 -10.78
C SER A 65 22.31 25.18 -10.80
N GLU A 66 22.85 24.61 -9.72
CA GLU A 66 24.24 24.18 -9.67
C GLU A 66 24.45 22.86 -10.41
N LYS A 67 23.48 21.94 -10.24
CA LYS A 67 23.51 20.61 -10.87
C LYS A 67 22.70 20.54 -12.17
N GLU A 68 22.00 21.60 -12.52
CA GLU A 68 21.08 21.67 -13.67
C GLU A 68 20.03 20.54 -13.71
N VAL A 69 19.50 20.15 -12.53
CA VAL A 69 18.52 19.04 -12.39
C VAL A 69 17.22 19.51 -11.76
N TYR A 70 16.17 18.80 -12.11
CA TYR A 70 14.83 18.96 -11.53
C TYR A 70 14.59 17.86 -10.48
N ARG A 71 13.95 18.23 -9.36
CA ARG A 71 13.57 17.33 -8.25
C ARG A 71 12.13 17.58 -7.84
N LEU A 72 11.50 16.58 -7.20
CA LEU A 72 10.24 16.83 -6.53
C LEU A 72 10.39 17.83 -5.40
N SER A 73 9.47 18.77 -5.31
CA SER A 73 9.38 19.68 -4.16
C SER A 73 8.67 19.03 -2.98
N PHE A 74 8.76 19.65 -1.80
CA PHE A 74 7.99 19.25 -0.61
C PHE A 74 6.48 19.52 -0.71
N LYS A 75 5.99 20.11 -1.80
CA LYS A 75 4.56 20.41 -1.98
C LYS A 75 3.69 19.15 -1.93
N ILE A 76 4.17 18.04 -2.53
CA ILE A 76 3.42 16.77 -2.50
C ILE A 76 3.29 16.27 -1.05
N LEU A 77 4.36 16.37 -0.24
CA LEU A 77 4.31 16.02 1.17
C LEU A 77 3.30 16.89 1.94
N ASN A 78 3.28 18.21 1.68
CA ASN A 78 2.31 19.13 2.28
C ASN A 78 0.87 18.78 1.90
N MET A 79 0.63 18.33 0.67
CA MET A 79 -0.70 17.90 0.23
C MET A 79 -1.15 16.64 0.95
N THR A 80 -0.27 15.65 1.08
CA THR A 80 -0.60 14.41 1.80
C THR A 80 -0.80 14.65 3.30
N ALA A 81 -0.01 15.54 3.91
CA ALA A 81 -0.15 15.91 5.31
C ALA A 81 -1.48 16.60 5.65
N LYS A 82 -2.15 17.21 4.66
CA LYS A 82 -3.48 17.83 4.80
C LYS A 82 -4.63 16.84 4.57
N PHE A 83 -4.35 15.62 4.15
CA PHE A 83 -5.37 14.61 3.93
C PHE A 83 -5.72 13.91 5.26
N GLU A 84 -6.71 14.46 5.95
CA GLU A 84 -7.08 14.08 7.33
C GLU A 84 -7.25 12.57 7.58
N PRO A 85 -7.92 11.77 6.72
CA PRO A 85 -8.04 10.33 6.97
C PRO A 85 -6.69 9.62 7.08
N PHE A 86 -5.72 10.03 6.27
CA PHE A 86 -4.36 9.49 6.31
C PHE A 86 -3.61 9.96 7.55
N LYS A 87 -3.65 11.26 7.83
CA LYS A 87 -2.95 11.88 8.95
C LYS A 87 -3.40 11.29 10.29
N THR A 88 -4.70 11.24 10.55
CA THR A 88 -5.24 10.73 11.81
C THR A 88 -4.84 9.28 12.04
N LEU A 89 -4.99 8.42 11.02
CA LEU A 89 -4.65 7.02 11.13
C LEU A 89 -3.14 6.80 11.38
N THR A 90 -2.27 7.45 10.61
CA THR A 90 -0.82 7.27 10.74
C THR A 90 -0.27 7.88 12.04
N THR A 91 -0.77 9.06 12.46
CA THR A 91 -0.34 9.69 13.72
C THR A 91 -0.62 8.80 14.92
N ARG A 92 -1.75 8.09 14.94
CA ARG A 92 -2.09 7.16 16.03
C ARG A 92 -1.37 5.81 15.89
N ALA A 93 -1.21 5.32 14.68
CA ALA A 93 -0.62 4.00 14.43
C ALA A 93 0.89 3.95 14.68
N ILE A 94 1.66 4.98 14.28
CA ILE A 94 3.12 4.96 14.37
C ILE A 94 3.65 4.69 15.78
N PRO A 95 3.17 5.35 16.86
CA PRO A 95 3.62 5.04 18.23
C PRO A 95 3.34 3.58 18.61
N VAL A 96 2.15 3.07 18.27
CA VAL A 96 1.76 1.68 18.53
C VAL A 96 2.66 0.70 17.76
N MET A 97 2.96 1.01 16.50
CA MET A 97 3.85 0.20 15.67
C MET A 97 5.28 0.14 16.23
N LYS A 98 5.81 1.26 16.74
CA LYS A 98 7.12 1.31 17.42
C LYS A 98 7.15 0.43 18.66
N GLU A 99 6.10 0.46 19.45
CA GLU A 99 5.98 -0.43 20.61
C GLU A 99 5.97 -1.90 20.21
N ILE A 100 5.22 -2.24 19.15
CA ILE A 100 5.18 -3.60 18.59
C ILE A 100 6.58 -4.05 18.16
N THR A 101 7.30 -3.25 17.37
CA THR A 101 8.63 -3.63 16.85
C THR A 101 9.63 -3.83 17.97
N THR A 102 9.60 -2.96 19.00
CA THR A 102 10.47 -3.07 20.18
C THR A 102 10.20 -4.35 20.97
N LYS A 103 8.93 -4.69 21.21
CA LYS A 103 8.54 -5.87 22.00
C LYS A 103 8.65 -7.18 21.23
N ALA A 104 8.28 -7.17 19.95
CA ALA A 104 8.25 -8.37 19.12
C ALA A 104 9.57 -8.69 18.43
N ASN A 105 10.47 -7.70 18.33
CA ASN A 105 11.68 -7.77 17.52
C ASN A 105 11.37 -8.17 16.04
N GLN A 106 10.22 -7.75 15.53
CA GLN A 106 9.72 -8.00 14.17
C GLN A 106 9.27 -6.68 13.55
N SER A 107 9.43 -6.55 12.24
CA SER A 107 8.88 -5.40 11.50
C SER A 107 7.36 -5.45 11.45
N VAL A 108 6.71 -4.29 11.36
CA VAL A 108 5.26 -4.16 11.22
C VAL A 108 4.91 -3.12 10.18
N HIS A 109 3.89 -3.37 9.38
CA HIS A 109 3.38 -2.39 8.43
C HIS A 109 1.88 -2.18 8.59
N LEU A 110 1.45 -0.96 8.24
CA LEU A 110 0.06 -0.54 8.17
C LEU A 110 -0.38 -0.46 6.72
N ALA A 111 -1.45 -1.13 6.39
CA ALA A 111 -1.96 -1.25 5.04
C ALA A 111 -3.41 -0.80 4.95
N ILE A 112 -3.77 -0.11 3.86
CA ILE A 112 -5.14 0.30 3.54
C ILE A 112 -5.56 -0.22 2.18
N TYR A 113 -6.88 -0.26 1.96
CA TYR A 113 -7.45 -0.54 0.65
C TYR A 113 -7.46 0.71 -0.23
N THR A 114 -7.01 0.58 -1.47
CA THR A 114 -7.15 1.61 -2.51
C THR A 114 -7.29 0.98 -3.89
N ARG A 115 -8.29 1.39 -4.67
CA ARG A 115 -8.46 1.04 -6.10
C ARG A 115 -8.27 -0.45 -6.43
N GLY A 116 -8.79 -1.36 -5.59
CA GLY A 116 -8.66 -2.81 -5.81
C GLY A 116 -7.33 -3.41 -5.34
N LYS A 117 -6.45 -2.63 -4.72
CA LYS A 117 -5.15 -3.02 -4.18
C LYS A 117 -5.05 -2.72 -2.69
N ILE A 118 -4.00 -3.21 -2.09
CA ILE A 118 -3.53 -2.85 -0.76
C ILE A 118 -2.33 -1.92 -0.92
N LEU A 119 -2.37 -0.78 -0.25
CA LEU A 119 -1.31 0.21 -0.20
C LEU A 119 -0.69 0.22 1.19
N ILE A 120 0.63 0.12 1.27
CA ILE A 120 1.38 0.29 2.52
C ILE A 120 1.54 1.78 2.80
N ILE A 121 1.03 2.23 3.95
CA ILE A 121 1.04 3.66 4.33
C ILE A 121 1.96 3.98 5.49
N ALA A 122 2.39 2.98 6.26
CA ALA A 122 3.41 3.11 7.28
C ALA A 122 4.16 1.79 7.46
N GLN A 123 5.42 1.88 7.82
CA GLN A 123 6.32 0.77 8.10
C GLN A 123 7.19 1.15 9.29
N GLU A 124 7.32 0.25 10.26
CA GLU A 124 8.30 0.33 11.33
C GLU A 124 9.16 -0.93 11.29
N ASP A 125 10.46 -0.73 11.20
CA ASP A 125 11.42 -1.83 11.06
C ASP A 125 11.74 -2.47 12.40
N SER A 126 12.01 -3.77 12.37
CA SER A 126 12.57 -4.47 13.53
C SER A 126 13.91 -3.86 13.93
N PRO A 127 14.20 -3.69 15.24
CA PRO A 127 15.53 -3.29 15.70
C PRO A 127 16.62 -4.35 15.45
N SER A 128 16.23 -5.53 14.99
CA SER A 128 17.16 -6.63 14.67
C SER A 128 18.00 -6.32 13.43
N SER A 129 19.23 -6.84 13.38
CA SER A 129 20.11 -6.76 12.20
C SER A 129 19.53 -7.41 10.95
N PHE A 130 18.59 -8.35 11.10
CA PHE A 130 17.87 -9.00 10.01
C PHE A 130 16.39 -8.65 10.13
N ASN A 131 15.86 -7.85 9.21
CA ASN A 131 14.47 -7.46 9.21
C ASN A 131 13.83 -7.67 7.83
N TYR A 132 12.51 -7.72 7.83
CA TYR A 132 11.70 -7.72 6.62
C TYR A 132 11.13 -6.31 6.42
N HIS A 133 11.58 -5.63 5.37
CA HIS A 133 11.14 -4.29 5.03
C HIS A 133 10.16 -4.30 3.87
N VAL A 134 9.05 -3.55 4.00
CA VAL A 134 8.10 -3.28 2.93
C VAL A 134 8.03 -1.76 2.73
N SER A 135 8.37 -1.29 1.56
CA SER A 135 8.42 0.16 1.30
C SER A 135 7.05 0.82 1.45
N VAL A 136 7.00 1.97 2.12
CA VAL A 136 5.82 2.84 2.13
C VAL A 136 5.53 3.27 0.70
N GLY A 137 4.25 3.26 0.29
CA GLY A 137 3.84 3.48 -1.09
C GLY A 137 3.80 2.21 -1.95
N ALA A 138 4.38 1.09 -1.51
CA ALA A 138 4.24 -0.18 -2.21
C ALA A 138 2.78 -0.64 -2.23
N SER A 139 2.34 -1.17 -3.37
CA SER A 139 0.99 -1.70 -3.52
C SER A 139 0.99 -3.14 -4.01
N PHE A 140 0.04 -3.92 -3.48
CA PHE A 140 -0.09 -5.34 -3.71
C PHE A 140 -1.52 -5.70 -4.10
N ASP A 141 -1.71 -6.86 -4.73
CA ASP A 141 -3.05 -7.36 -5.02
C ASP A 141 -3.86 -7.56 -3.73
N LEU A 142 -5.13 -7.18 -3.80
CA LEU A 142 -6.08 -7.23 -2.66
C LEU A 142 -6.23 -8.63 -2.06
N LEU A 143 -6.22 -9.68 -2.88
CA LEU A 143 -6.47 -11.05 -2.42
C LEU A 143 -5.19 -11.84 -2.14
N GLU A 144 -4.04 -11.45 -2.69
CA GLU A 144 -2.77 -12.10 -2.44
C GLU A 144 -2.23 -11.81 -1.03
N THR A 145 -2.61 -10.67 -0.46
CA THR A 145 -2.15 -10.27 0.87
C THR A 145 -3.14 -10.68 1.96
N SER A 146 -2.62 -11.09 3.11
CA SER A 146 -3.44 -11.31 4.32
C SER A 146 -4.11 -10.03 4.78
N SER A 147 -3.42 -8.88 4.69
CA SER A 147 -4.00 -7.55 4.97
C SER A 147 -5.26 -7.30 4.17
N GLY A 148 -5.23 -7.60 2.86
CA GLY A 148 -6.37 -7.39 1.98
C GLY A 148 -7.55 -8.30 2.29
N ARG A 149 -7.28 -9.58 2.56
CA ARG A 149 -8.34 -10.53 2.94
C ARG A 149 -8.97 -10.15 4.28
N VAL A 150 -8.16 -9.70 5.25
CA VAL A 150 -8.66 -9.18 6.53
C VAL A 150 -9.55 -7.95 6.32
N ILE A 151 -9.07 -6.93 5.58
CA ILE A 151 -9.85 -5.72 5.31
C ILE A 151 -11.17 -6.06 4.60
N LEU A 152 -11.16 -6.97 3.62
CA LEU A 152 -12.35 -7.37 2.88
C LEU A 152 -13.37 -8.11 3.75
N THR A 153 -12.87 -8.93 4.67
CA THR A 153 -13.74 -9.76 5.53
C THR A 153 -14.66 -8.88 6.36
N PHE A 154 -14.17 -7.77 6.87
CA PHE A 154 -14.90 -6.86 7.74
C PHE A 154 -15.52 -5.66 7.00
N GLN A 155 -15.92 -5.87 5.75
CA GLN A 155 -16.79 -4.95 5.00
C GLN A 155 -18.20 -5.54 4.91
N ASP A 156 -19.20 -4.67 4.81
CA ASP A 156 -20.52 -5.14 4.42
C ASP A 156 -20.52 -5.82 3.04
N GLU A 157 -21.53 -6.60 2.72
CA GLU A 157 -21.59 -7.39 1.50
C GLU A 157 -21.53 -6.52 0.23
N LYS A 158 -22.20 -5.38 0.25
CA LYS A 158 -22.24 -4.42 -0.88
C LYS A 158 -20.87 -3.83 -1.16
N GLU A 159 -20.19 -3.36 -0.11
CA GLU A 159 -18.85 -2.78 -0.22
C GLU A 159 -17.81 -3.84 -0.60
N ARG A 160 -17.90 -5.03 -0.02
CA ARG A 160 -17.03 -6.16 -0.38
C ARG A 160 -17.16 -6.50 -1.87
N LYS A 161 -18.38 -6.60 -2.38
CA LYS A 161 -18.62 -6.85 -3.81
C LYS A 161 -18.04 -5.74 -4.67
N ARG A 162 -18.28 -4.47 -4.31
CA ARG A 162 -17.75 -3.30 -5.01
C ARG A 162 -16.21 -3.31 -5.06
N ARG A 163 -15.54 -3.66 -3.96
CA ARG A 163 -14.07 -3.74 -3.89
C ARG A 163 -13.51 -4.85 -4.79
N LEU A 164 -14.17 -6.00 -4.83
CA LEU A 164 -13.80 -7.11 -5.71
C LEU A 164 -14.01 -6.79 -7.20
N GLU A 165 -15.09 -6.10 -7.55
CA GLU A 165 -15.33 -5.60 -8.92
C GLU A 165 -14.26 -4.59 -9.34
N ARG A 166 -13.91 -3.65 -8.45
CA ARG A 166 -12.82 -2.69 -8.70
C ARG A 166 -11.48 -3.40 -8.90
N ARG A 167 -11.15 -4.41 -8.06
CA ARG A 167 -9.94 -5.20 -8.26
C ARG A 167 -9.89 -5.78 -9.69
N LYS A 168 -10.97 -6.41 -10.15
CA LYS A 168 -11.05 -6.97 -11.51
C LYS A 168 -10.86 -5.90 -12.58
N PHE A 169 -11.51 -4.76 -12.42
CA PHE A 169 -11.40 -3.65 -13.36
C PHE A 169 -9.96 -3.11 -13.48
N TYR A 170 -9.32 -2.81 -12.35
CA TYR A 170 -7.94 -2.27 -12.37
C TYR A 170 -6.91 -3.32 -12.81
N SER A 171 -7.07 -4.59 -12.45
CA SER A 171 -6.22 -5.67 -12.96
C SER A 171 -6.29 -5.81 -14.49
N GLN A 172 -7.43 -5.51 -15.10
CA GLN A 172 -7.59 -5.53 -16.56
C GLN A 172 -6.97 -4.30 -17.23
N LEU A 173 -7.00 -3.15 -16.59
CA LEU A 173 -6.36 -1.92 -17.10
C LEU A 173 -4.84 -1.99 -17.03
N GLU A 174 -4.31 -2.62 -15.98
CA GLU A 174 -2.87 -2.83 -15.79
C GLU A 174 -2.35 -4.08 -16.54
N ALA A 175 -3.13 -4.65 -17.44
CA ALA A 175 -2.84 -5.90 -18.18
C ALA A 175 -1.60 -5.87 -19.08
N THR A 176 -0.66 -4.97 -18.85
CA THR A 176 0.76 -5.17 -19.14
C THR A 176 1.40 -6.20 -18.19
N SER A 177 0.78 -6.55 -17.07
CA SER A 177 1.21 -7.63 -16.19
C SER A 177 0.65 -8.96 -16.68
N LYS A 178 1.56 -9.88 -17.03
CA LYS A 178 1.33 -11.22 -17.59
C LYS A 178 0.69 -12.23 -16.61
N ILE A 179 -0.32 -11.83 -15.80
CA ILE A 179 -1.00 -12.77 -14.93
C ILE A 179 -1.97 -13.60 -15.76
N SER A 180 -1.76 -14.89 -15.81
CA SER A 180 -2.63 -15.81 -16.54
C SER A 180 -4.00 -15.95 -15.86
N VAL A 181 -5.04 -16.30 -16.64
CA VAL A 181 -6.39 -16.56 -16.11
C VAL A 181 -6.38 -17.67 -15.04
N SER A 182 -5.45 -18.63 -15.14
CA SER A 182 -5.28 -19.71 -14.17
C SER A 182 -4.74 -19.20 -12.82
N GLU A 183 -3.82 -18.24 -12.86
CA GLU A 183 -3.28 -17.58 -11.64
C GLU A 183 -4.33 -16.73 -10.95
N LEU A 184 -5.11 -15.95 -11.71
CA LEU A 184 -6.25 -15.19 -11.16
C LEU A 184 -7.24 -16.09 -10.42
N LYS A 185 -7.57 -17.26 -10.98
CA LYS A 185 -8.45 -18.24 -10.31
C LYS A 185 -7.81 -18.84 -9.05
N LYS A 186 -6.49 -19.05 -9.03
CA LYS A 186 -5.80 -19.50 -7.81
C LYS A 186 -5.88 -18.43 -6.71
N ILE A 187 -5.65 -17.18 -7.06
CA ILE A 187 -5.73 -16.04 -6.14
C ILE A 187 -7.17 -15.89 -5.59
N GLU A 188 -8.19 -16.00 -6.43
CA GLU A 188 -9.60 -15.93 -5.98
C GLU A 188 -9.95 -17.02 -4.96
N LYS A 189 -9.36 -18.21 -5.05
CA LYS A 189 -9.55 -19.29 -4.07
C LYS A 189 -8.98 -18.97 -2.68
N LEU A 190 -8.02 -18.04 -2.58
CA LEU A 190 -7.47 -17.63 -1.28
C LEU A 190 -8.50 -16.95 -0.40
N PHE A 191 -9.49 -16.29 -1.01
CA PHE A 191 -10.59 -15.62 -0.32
C PHE A 191 -11.90 -16.42 -0.43
N SER A 192 -11.88 -17.65 0.06
CA SER A 192 -13.04 -18.51 0.11
C SER A 192 -13.98 -18.14 1.29
N LYS A 193 -15.24 -18.61 1.22
CA LYS A 193 -16.18 -18.47 2.35
C LYS A 193 -15.60 -19.04 3.66
N ASN A 194 -14.84 -20.13 3.59
CA ASN A 194 -14.20 -20.73 4.76
C ASN A 194 -13.08 -19.87 5.31
N THR A 195 -12.25 -19.26 4.45
CA THR A 195 -11.21 -18.31 4.86
C THR A 195 -11.86 -17.11 5.56
N MET A 196 -12.89 -16.53 4.96
CA MET A 196 -13.61 -15.40 5.52
C MET A 196 -14.19 -15.73 6.91
N LYS A 197 -14.91 -16.85 7.06
CA LYS A 197 -15.45 -17.29 8.37
C LYS A 197 -14.36 -17.49 9.43
N LYS A 198 -13.18 -17.98 9.04
CA LYS A 198 -12.05 -18.12 9.97
C LYS A 198 -11.53 -16.77 10.42
N ILE A 199 -11.38 -15.81 9.50
CA ILE A 199 -10.93 -14.45 9.81
C ILE A 199 -11.96 -13.75 10.71
N GLU A 200 -13.25 -13.84 10.39
CA GLU A 200 -14.37 -13.28 11.19
C GLU A 200 -14.33 -13.79 12.63
N LYS A 201 -14.25 -15.13 12.79
CA LYS A 201 -14.21 -15.76 14.10
C LYS A 201 -12.99 -15.37 14.93
N ASN A 202 -11.83 -15.32 14.28
CA ASN A 202 -10.55 -15.12 14.96
C ASN A 202 -10.17 -13.64 15.11
N LYS A 203 -10.74 -12.74 14.29
CA LYS A 203 -10.35 -11.35 14.11
C LYS A 203 -8.89 -11.17 13.65
N TYR A 204 -8.31 -12.17 13.02
CA TYR A 204 -6.98 -12.10 12.38
C TYR A 204 -6.85 -13.15 11.28
N GLU A 205 -5.85 -12.98 10.42
CA GLU A 205 -5.35 -14.04 9.55
C GLU A 205 -3.89 -14.34 9.87
N LEU A 206 -3.57 -15.63 9.99
CA LEU A 206 -2.20 -16.13 10.14
C LEU A 206 -1.95 -17.12 9.01
N VAL A 207 -1.03 -16.78 8.11
CA VAL A 207 -0.79 -17.53 6.88
C VAL A 207 0.67 -17.40 6.42
N LYS A 208 1.21 -18.46 5.84
CA LYS A 208 2.53 -18.41 5.20
C LYS A 208 2.50 -17.37 4.06
N SER A 209 3.57 -16.58 3.95
CA SER A 209 3.71 -15.61 2.86
C SER A 209 3.67 -16.31 1.50
N LEU A 210 2.95 -15.73 0.56
CA LEU A 210 2.94 -16.18 -0.83
C LEU A 210 4.12 -15.63 -1.64
N GLN A 211 4.81 -14.65 -1.09
CA GLN A 211 5.88 -13.92 -1.77
C GLN A 211 7.26 -14.37 -1.32
N ILE A 212 7.43 -14.74 -0.05
CA ILE A 212 8.75 -15.09 0.53
C ILE A 212 8.63 -16.33 1.42
N LYS A 213 9.52 -17.31 1.16
CA LYS A 213 9.65 -18.51 2.01
C LYS A 213 10.20 -18.13 3.39
N GLY A 214 9.76 -18.84 4.44
CA GLY A 214 10.22 -18.60 5.81
C GLY A 214 9.51 -17.45 6.51
N VAL A 215 8.58 -16.75 5.86
CA VAL A 215 7.80 -15.67 6.45
C VAL A 215 6.37 -16.14 6.70
N THR A 216 5.85 -15.84 7.88
CA THR A 216 4.44 -16.07 8.26
C THR A 216 3.79 -14.71 8.52
N ASN A 217 2.81 -14.33 7.70
CA ASN A 217 2.08 -13.08 7.88
C ASN A 217 1.03 -13.22 8.97
N ILE A 218 1.00 -12.27 9.89
CA ILE A 218 -0.04 -12.10 10.91
C ILE A 218 -0.69 -10.75 10.62
N SER A 219 -1.94 -10.76 10.17
CA SER A 219 -2.70 -9.54 9.85
C SER A 219 -3.92 -9.42 10.74
N VAL A 220 -4.14 -8.23 11.28
CA VAL A 220 -5.28 -7.89 12.14
C VAL A 220 -5.98 -6.64 11.61
N PRO A 221 -7.32 -6.54 11.70
CA PRO A 221 -8.06 -5.38 11.25
C PRO A 221 -7.90 -4.20 12.21
N ILE A 222 -7.93 -2.99 11.66
CA ILE A 222 -8.16 -1.76 12.41
C ILE A 222 -9.54 -1.26 12.03
N PHE A 223 -10.41 -1.15 13.01
CA PHE A 223 -11.78 -0.70 12.84
C PHE A 223 -11.93 0.79 13.15
N ASP A 224 -12.92 1.41 12.56
CA ASP A 224 -13.39 2.74 12.92
C ASP A 224 -14.78 2.70 13.57
N TYR A 225 -15.36 3.87 13.83
CA TYR A 225 -16.68 4.04 14.41
C TYR A 225 -17.83 3.44 13.58
N THR A 226 -17.58 3.09 12.32
CA THR A 226 -18.58 2.45 11.43
C THR A 226 -18.55 0.92 11.53
N ASN A 227 -17.70 0.36 12.38
CA ASN A 227 -17.40 -1.07 12.51
C ASN A 227 -16.84 -1.73 11.25
N ASN A 228 -16.35 -0.93 10.30
CA ASN A 228 -15.65 -1.43 9.11
C ASN A 228 -14.14 -1.44 9.36
N ALA A 229 -13.45 -2.44 8.78
CA ALA A 229 -12.00 -2.43 8.75
C ALA A 229 -11.51 -1.37 7.74
N ILE A 230 -10.91 -0.29 8.27
CA ILE A 230 -10.32 0.80 7.47
C ILE A 230 -8.87 0.51 7.09
N ALA A 231 -8.18 -0.31 7.87
CA ALA A 231 -6.79 -0.68 7.66
C ALA A 231 -6.52 -2.08 8.23
N ALA A 232 -5.31 -2.57 8.00
CA ALA A 232 -4.78 -3.75 8.67
C ALA A 232 -3.35 -3.50 9.16
N LEU A 233 -3.05 -3.89 10.40
CA LEU A 233 -1.69 -4.06 10.89
C LEU A 233 -1.20 -5.45 10.54
N THR A 234 0.01 -5.55 9.99
CA THR A 234 0.59 -6.84 9.61
C THR A 234 2.03 -6.94 10.07
N ILE A 235 2.33 -8.05 10.73
CA ILE A 235 3.71 -8.49 11.01
C ILE A 235 4.06 -9.61 10.03
N PRO A 236 5.02 -9.40 9.13
CA PRO A 236 5.66 -10.48 8.38
C PRO A 236 6.67 -11.16 9.32
N PHE A 237 6.18 -12.11 10.11
CA PHE A 237 7.00 -12.82 11.10
C PHE A 237 8.08 -13.65 10.42
N VAL A 238 9.32 -13.30 10.70
CA VAL A 238 10.51 -14.04 10.26
C VAL A 238 10.91 -14.99 11.37
N ASP A 239 10.91 -16.28 11.07
CA ASP A 239 11.35 -17.32 12.00
C ASP A 239 12.89 -17.41 11.96
N ARG A 240 13.52 -16.95 13.05
CA ARG A 240 14.98 -16.88 13.15
C ARG A 240 15.51 -18.09 13.92
N ILE A 241 16.67 -18.57 13.51
CA ILE A 241 17.33 -19.73 14.15
C ILE A 241 17.84 -19.37 15.55
N ILE A 242 18.34 -18.14 15.72
CA ILE A 242 18.85 -17.64 17.02
C ILE A 242 17.82 -16.69 17.60
N THR A 243 17.07 -17.14 18.61
CA THR A 243 15.91 -16.45 19.19
C THR A 243 16.05 -16.13 20.69
N GLN A 244 17.28 -15.88 21.19
CA GLN A 244 17.46 -15.55 22.61
C GLN A 244 16.66 -14.30 22.97
N GLY A 245 15.64 -14.47 23.85
CA GLY A 245 14.80 -13.39 24.33
C GLY A 245 13.69 -12.95 23.37
N GLU A 246 13.53 -13.55 22.20
CA GLU A 246 12.47 -13.19 21.26
C GLU A 246 11.11 -13.80 21.63
N LEU A 247 10.04 -13.05 21.29
CA LEU A 247 8.69 -13.56 21.47
C LEU A 247 8.37 -14.64 20.43
N SER A 248 7.77 -15.73 20.88
CA SER A 248 7.23 -16.76 19.98
C SER A 248 6.12 -16.18 19.10
N LEU A 249 5.88 -16.79 17.93
CA LEU A 249 4.79 -16.45 17.01
C LEU A 249 3.45 -16.27 17.73
N TYR A 250 3.16 -17.12 18.71
CA TYR A 250 1.94 -17.05 19.52
C TYR A 250 1.86 -15.76 20.36
N LYS A 251 2.97 -15.38 21.01
CA LYS A 251 3.04 -14.16 21.84
C LYS A 251 2.99 -12.91 20.94
N VAL A 252 3.69 -12.91 19.80
CA VAL A 252 3.65 -11.81 18.82
C VAL A 252 2.23 -11.62 18.27
N LYS A 253 1.53 -12.71 17.95
CA LYS A 253 0.13 -12.65 17.54
C LYS A 253 -0.76 -12.00 18.62
N LYS A 254 -0.62 -12.39 19.88
CA LYS A 254 -1.40 -11.77 20.97
C LYS A 254 -1.10 -10.28 21.14
N LEU A 255 0.17 -9.91 21.07
CA LEU A 255 0.58 -8.51 21.11
C LEU A 255 -0.06 -7.71 19.98
N LEU A 256 -0.02 -8.23 18.74
CA LEU A 256 -0.58 -7.54 17.58
C LEU A 256 -2.09 -7.36 17.69
N ILE A 257 -2.82 -8.39 18.15
CA ILE A 257 -4.28 -8.31 18.36
C ILE A 257 -4.60 -7.22 19.39
N TYR A 258 -3.94 -7.24 20.55
CA TYR A 258 -4.13 -6.23 21.60
C TYR A 258 -3.86 -4.82 21.09
N SER A 259 -2.74 -4.62 20.39
CA SER A 259 -2.38 -3.32 19.82
C SER A 259 -3.39 -2.82 18.78
N ALA A 260 -3.95 -3.73 17.97
CA ALA A 260 -4.97 -3.38 16.99
C ALA A 260 -6.32 -3.00 17.65
N GLU A 261 -6.67 -3.65 18.75
CA GLU A 261 -7.86 -3.30 19.55
C GLU A 261 -7.72 -1.91 20.16
N LEU A 262 -6.57 -1.58 20.74
CA LEU A 262 -6.28 -0.23 21.23
C LEU A 262 -6.39 0.80 20.13
N LEU A 263 -5.73 0.58 19.00
CA LEU A 263 -5.76 1.52 17.88
C LEU A 263 -7.18 1.68 17.32
N SER A 264 -7.94 0.60 17.24
CA SER A 264 -9.34 0.65 16.79
C SER A 264 -10.20 1.48 17.75
N SER A 265 -10.00 1.33 19.06
CA SER A 265 -10.69 2.15 20.07
C SER A 265 -10.37 3.64 19.91
N GLU A 266 -9.11 4.00 19.62
CA GLU A 266 -8.71 5.37 19.30
C GLU A 266 -9.33 5.89 18.01
N MET A 267 -9.63 5.01 17.05
CA MET A 267 -10.34 5.34 15.81
C MET A 267 -11.86 5.41 15.99
N GLY A 268 -12.35 5.27 17.23
CA GLY A 268 -13.75 5.39 17.57
C GLY A 268 -14.56 4.09 17.51
N TYR A 269 -13.89 2.95 17.30
CA TYR A 269 -14.55 1.64 17.37
C TYR A 269 -15.05 1.36 18.80
N LYS A 270 -16.31 0.96 18.91
CA LYS A 270 -16.91 0.52 20.17
C LYS A 270 -17.26 -0.95 20.05
N ASN A 271 -16.63 -1.80 20.85
CA ASN A 271 -16.96 -3.24 20.94
C ASN A 271 -18.38 -3.44 21.44
#